data_1c6e7acce3102470a73d5132ba1d5b80
#
_entry.id   1c6e7acce3102470a73d5132ba1d5b80
#
_cell.length_a   1.000
_cell.length_b   1.000
_cell.length_c   1.000
_cell.angle_alpha   90.00
_cell.angle_beta   90.00
_cell.angle_gamma   90.00
#
_symmetry.space_group_name_H-M   'P 1'
#
loop_
_entity.id
_entity.type
_entity.pdbx_description
1 polymer ?
#
loop_
_entity_poly.entity_id
_entity_poly.type
_entity_poly.pdbx_seq_one_letter_code
_entity_poly.pdbx_strand_id
1 'polypeptide(L)'
;MIKKYIIYFSLAALVSSCGGGKYASTEKIYKKKAKDFSELYKEAPVKGQVEKIASNHKEWIASTNFGVRKPNYVMIHHTAQKDLDQTVRTFHNEKVGVSSHYVIGRDGKIVQMVNDLYRAHHAGLGRWGNDTDLNSSSIGIELDNNGISDPWPEVQINALVQLLAYLKETYKIPQANFIGHMDYAPTRKNDPSRFPWKVLADKGFGYWYDDVLENPPMGFDPKIALRIIGYDVKNLDAAIKGFKQHYTQMDVTSANLTEHDLKILYSIFKKFL
;
A
#
# COMPACT_ATOMS: atom_id res chain seq x y z
N MET A 1 -62.92 52.01 26.37
CA MET A 1 -62.33 51.49 25.13
C MET A 1 -60.94 50.96 25.46
N ILE A 2 -60.81 49.63 25.60
CA ILE A 2 -59.52 48.96 25.96
C ILE A 2 -59.02 48.36 24.67
N LYS A 3 -57.83 48.85 24.15
CA LYS A 3 -57.16 48.31 22.99
C LYS A 3 -56.38 47.07 23.42
N LYS A 4 -56.76 45.90 22.89
CA LYS A 4 -55.98 44.65 23.00
C LYS A 4 -54.86 44.68 22.00
N TYR A 5 -53.60 44.63 22.49
CA TYR A 5 -52.38 44.38 21.68
C TYR A 5 -52.22 42.88 21.58
N ILE A 6 -52.28 42.35 20.34
CA ILE A 6 -51.95 40.96 20.02
C ILE A 6 -50.44 40.94 19.72
N ILE A 7 -49.69 40.32 20.61
CA ILE A 7 -48.24 40.09 20.41
C ILE A 7 -48.13 38.76 19.62
N TYR A 8 -47.68 38.86 18.37
CA TYR A 8 -47.27 37.67 17.58
C TYR A 8 -45.89 37.22 18.05
N PHE A 9 -45.85 36.08 18.75
CA PHE A 9 -44.62 35.36 19.00
C PHE A 9 -44.22 34.59 17.72
N SER A 10 -43.28 35.11 16.95
CA SER A 10 -42.67 34.37 15.86
C SER A 10 -41.74 33.32 16.45
N LEU A 11 -42.18 32.06 16.46
CA LEU A 11 -41.37 30.91 16.82
C LEU A 11 -40.40 30.63 15.67
N ALA A 12 -39.20 31.22 15.73
CA ALA A 12 -38.10 30.84 14.82
C ALA A 12 -37.67 29.43 15.16
N ALA A 13 -38.12 28.45 14.37
CA ALA A 13 -37.61 27.09 14.41
C ALA A 13 -36.15 27.14 13.98
N LEU A 14 -35.23 27.11 14.94
CA LEU A 14 -33.81 26.80 14.71
C LEU A 14 -33.77 25.35 14.21
N VAL A 15 -33.75 25.18 12.90
CA VAL A 15 -33.36 23.91 12.26
C VAL A 15 -31.88 23.72 12.54
N SER A 16 -31.58 23.04 13.63
CA SER A 16 -30.26 22.51 13.91
C SER A 16 -29.97 21.51 12.82
N SER A 17 -29.38 21.98 11.69
CA SER A 17 -28.74 21.11 10.72
C SER A 17 -27.64 20.41 11.45
N CYS A 18 -27.86 19.18 11.89
CA CYS A 18 -26.76 18.25 12.22
C CYS A 18 -25.98 18.01 10.96
N GLY A 19 -25.13 18.95 10.60
CA GLY A 19 -24.19 18.86 9.50
C GLY A 19 -23.16 17.77 9.82
N GLY A 20 -23.48 16.53 9.48
CA GLY A 20 -22.45 15.50 9.41
C GLY A 20 -21.36 15.97 8.46
N GLY A 21 -20.06 15.81 8.83
CA GLY A 21 -18.94 16.19 7.98
C GLY A 21 -19.07 15.58 6.57
N LYS A 22 -18.36 16.15 5.60
CA LYS A 22 -18.38 15.76 4.16
C LYS A 22 -18.35 14.24 3.92
N TYR A 23 -17.80 13.46 4.85
CA TYR A 23 -17.63 12.00 4.76
C TYR A 23 -18.42 11.20 5.83
N ALA A 24 -19.36 11.81 6.55
CA ALA A 24 -20.07 11.19 7.67
C ALA A 24 -20.80 9.89 7.31
N SER A 25 -21.36 9.79 6.09
CA SER A 25 -22.03 8.57 5.61
C SER A 25 -21.05 7.40 5.48
N THR A 26 -19.86 7.64 4.94
CA THR A 26 -18.84 6.60 4.79
C THR A 26 -18.19 6.23 6.11
N GLU A 27 -17.99 7.18 7.01
CA GLU A 27 -17.54 6.88 8.37
C GLU A 27 -18.50 5.94 9.09
N LYS A 28 -19.80 6.13 8.89
CA LYS A 28 -20.83 5.23 9.44
C LYS A 28 -20.70 3.81 8.85
N ILE A 29 -20.51 3.69 7.53
CA ILE A 29 -20.29 2.41 6.86
C ILE A 29 -19.00 1.76 7.37
N TYR A 30 -17.89 2.53 7.45
CA TYR A 30 -16.61 2.05 7.97
C TYR A 30 -16.76 1.49 9.39
N LYS A 31 -17.38 2.24 10.31
CA LYS A 31 -17.60 1.80 11.70
C LYS A 31 -18.45 0.53 11.77
N LYS A 32 -19.49 0.42 10.87
CA LYS A 32 -20.29 -0.79 10.79
C LYS A 32 -19.46 -1.99 10.34
N LYS A 33 -18.69 -1.87 9.24
CA LYS A 33 -17.81 -2.94 8.75
C LYS A 33 -16.78 -3.36 9.82
N ALA A 34 -16.17 -2.39 10.53
CA ALA A 34 -15.22 -2.68 11.60
C ALA A 34 -15.86 -3.46 12.75
N LYS A 35 -17.11 -3.11 13.12
CA LYS A 35 -17.87 -3.87 14.11
C LYS A 35 -18.18 -5.29 13.62
N ASP A 36 -18.65 -5.43 12.38
CA ASP A 36 -18.97 -6.74 11.79
C ASP A 36 -17.72 -7.65 11.78
N PHE A 37 -16.52 -7.11 11.44
CA PHE A 37 -15.26 -7.85 11.53
C PHE A 37 -14.89 -8.19 12.99
N SER A 38 -15.11 -7.27 13.94
CA SER A 38 -14.88 -7.55 15.37
C SER A 38 -15.74 -8.70 15.88
N GLU A 39 -17.00 -8.79 15.47
CA GLU A 39 -17.85 -9.92 15.83
C GLU A 39 -17.37 -11.23 15.19
N LEU A 40 -16.93 -11.19 13.90
CA LEU A 40 -16.34 -12.36 13.25
C LEU A 40 -15.10 -12.90 13.98
N TYR A 41 -14.24 -12.01 14.49
CA TYR A 41 -13.05 -12.42 15.26
C TYR A 41 -13.38 -13.03 16.63
N LYS A 42 -14.57 -12.78 17.19
CA LYS A 42 -15.02 -13.39 18.45
C LYS A 42 -15.54 -14.80 18.26
N GLU A 43 -15.89 -15.19 17.02
CA GLU A 43 -16.32 -16.57 16.76
C GLU A 43 -15.13 -17.53 16.90
N ALA A 44 -15.23 -18.47 17.82
CA ALA A 44 -14.20 -19.47 18.05
C ALA A 44 -14.86 -20.86 18.24
N PRO A 45 -14.66 -21.80 17.32
CA PRO A 45 -14.01 -21.68 16.01
C PRO A 45 -14.87 -20.90 15.01
N VAL A 46 -14.25 -20.36 13.95
CA VAL A 46 -14.98 -19.71 12.87
C VAL A 46 -15.96 -20.71 12.25
N LYS A 47 -17.22 -20.32 12.18
CA LYS A 47 -18.33 -21.16 11.69
C LYS A 47 -18.01 -21.74 10.31
N GLY A 48 -18.17 -23.05 10.17
CA GLY A 48 -17.91 -23.78 8.92
C GLY A 48 -16.45 -24.13 8.64
N GLN A 49 -15.49 -23.70 9.44
CA GLN A 49 -14.07 -24.10 9.26
C GLN A 49 -13.80 -25.52 9.78
N VAL A 50 -14.33 -25.86 10.95
CA VAL A 50 -14.09 -27.15 11.57
C VAL A 50 -14.74 -28.29 10.80
N GLU A 51 -15.90 -28.06 10.18
CA GLU A 51 -16.64 -29.04 9.36
C GLU A 51 -15.87 -29.42 8.08
N LYS A 52 -15.02 -28.53 7.57
CA LYS A 52 -14.20 -28.78 6.38
C LYS A 52 -12.92 -29.54 6.68
N ILE A 53 -12.52 -29.58 7.94
CA ILE A 53 -11.37 -30.40 8.38
C ILE A 53 -11.91 -31.79 8.62
N ALA A 54 -11.72 -32.69 7.65
CA ALA A 54 -12.22 -34.08 7.72
C ALA A 54 -11.60 -34.83 8.90
N SER A 55 -12.27 -34.81 10.06
CA SER A 55 -11.86 -35.54 11.25
C SER A 55 -13.09 -35.86 12.11
N ASN A 56 -13.14 -37.07 12.62
CA ASN A 56 -14.14 -37.48 13.59
C ASN A 56 -13.86 -36.97 15.01
N HIS A 57 -12.67 -36.34 15.22
CA HIS A 57 -12.25 -35.80 16.50
C HIS A 57 -12.08 -34.28 16.35
N LYS A 58 -13.16 -33.53 16.61
CA LYS A 58 -13.20 -32.08 16.54
C LYS A 58 -13.37 -31.52 17.94
N GLU A 59 -12.34 -30.95 18.46
CA GLU A 59 -12.38 -30.26 19.74
C GLU A 59 -11.77 -28.87 19.57
N TRP A 60 -12.47 -27.85 20.09
CA TRP A 60 -11.95 -26.51 20.22
C TRP A 60 -11.47 -26.30 21.66
N ILE A 61 -10.17 -26.11 21.82
CA ILE A 61 -9.57 -25.72 23.09
C ILE A 61 -8.87 -24.38 22.87
N ALA A 62 -9.36 -23.34 23.55
CA ALA A 62 -8.83 -22.00 23.41
C ALA A 62 -7.43 -21.88 24.01
N SER A 63 -6.49 -21.26 23.29
CA SER A 63 -5.21 -20.77 23.82
C SER A 63 -5.31 -19.29 24.14
N THR A 64 -4.61 -18.85 25.17
CA THR A 64 -4.43 -17.41 25.47
C THR A 64 -3.21 -16.80 24.78
N ASN A 65 -2.41 -17.62 24.07
CA ASN A 65 -1.16 -17.21 23.41
C ASN A 65 -1.41 -16.85 21.95
N PHE A 66 -2.12 -15.75 21.70
CA PHE A 66 -2.37 -15.25 20.35
C PHE A 66 -2.37 -13.72 20.32
N GLY A 67 -2.26 -13.14 19.11
CA GLY A 67 -2.30 -11.71 18.89
C GLY A 67 -2.89 -11.37 17.53
N VAL A 68 -2.93 -10.08 17.21
CA VAL A 68 -3.38 -9.59 15.89
C VAL A 68 -2.24 -9.72 14.89
N ARG A 69 -2.56 -10.12 13.65
CA ARG A 69 -1.59 -10.10 12.53
C ARG A 69 -1.16 -8.67 12.25
N LYS A 70 0.10 -8.48 11.88
CA LYS A 70 0.64 -7.18 11.50
C LYS A 70 1.12 -7.19 10.05
N PRO A 71 1.11 -6.02 9.36
CA PRO A 71 1.66 -5.90 8.02
C PRO A 71 3.16 -6.19 8.02
N ASN A 72 3.65 -6.82 6.94
CA ASN A 72 5.05 -7.17 6.76
C ASN A 72 5.70 -6.44 5.56
N TYR A 73 4.89 -5.79 4.72
CA TYR A 73 5.34 -5.03 3.56
C TYR A 73 4.77 -3.62 3.58
N VAL A 74 5.44 -2.71 2.89
CA VAL A 74 4.89 -1.44 2.41
C VAL A 74 4.93 -1.45 0.89
N MET A 75 3.81 -1.15 0.26
CA MET A 75 3.71 -0.96 -1.19
C MET A 75 3.44 0.50 -1.51
N ILE A 76 4.33 1.09 -2.29
CA ILE A 76 4.25 2.49 -2.71
C ILE A 76 3.64 2.56 -4.10
N HIS A 77 2.68 3.50 -4.26
CA HIS A 77 1.95 3.77 -5.48
C HIS A 77 2.07 5.23 -5.89
N HIS A 78 1.71 5.55 -7.13
CA HIS A 78 1.26 6.87 -7.51
C HIS A 78 -0.20 6.82 -7.98
N THR A 79 -0.95 7.87 -7.67
CA THR A 79 -2.40 7.88 -7.87
C THR A 79 -2.83 7.91 -9.34
N ALA A 80 -2.00 8.45 -10.24
CA ALA A 80 -2.35 8.77 -11.62
C ALA A 80 -3.65 9.63 -11.73
N GLN A 81 -3.92 10.45 -10.69
CA GLN A 81 -5.08 11.33 -10.60
C GLN A 81 -4.66 12.80 -10.56
N LYS A 82 -5.64 13.68 -10.69
CA LYS A 82 -5.41 15.13 -10.76
C LYS A 82 -4.87 15.70 -9.46
N ASP A 83 -5.44 15.27 -8.34
CA ASP A 83 -5.14 15.80 -7.00
C ASP A 83 -5.55 14.83 -5.88
N LEU A 84 -5.09 15.15 -4.67
CA LEU A 84 -5.41 14.41 -3.45
C LEU A 84 -6.93 14.24 -3.23
N ASP A 85 -7.69 15.31 -3.46
CA ASP A 85 -9.14 15.31 -3.25
C ASP A 85 -9.86 14.35 -4.21
N GLN A 86 -9.40 14.24 -5.46
CA GLN A 86 -9.93 13.27 -6.41
C GLN A 86 -9.61 11.84 -5.94
N THR A 87 -8.41 11.58 -5.48
CA THR A 87 -8.00 10.27 -4.97
C THR A 87 -8.86 9.85 -3.77
N VAL A 88 -9.01 10.75 -2.80
CA VAL A 88 -9.85 10.52 -1.62
C VAL A 88 -11.30 10.23 -2.04
N ARG A 89 -11.88 10.99 -2.99
CA ARG A 89 -13.24 10.71 -3.50
C ARG A 89 -13.33 9.37 -4.21
N THR A 90 -12.31 8.97 -4.95
CA THR A 90 -12.26 7.67 -5.65
C THR A 90 -12.29 6.52 -4.64
N PHE A 91 -11.41 6.57 -3.63
CA PHE A 91 -11.31 5.51 -2.63
C PHE A 91 -12.47 5.52 -1.61
N HIS A 92 -13.17 6.62 -1.51
CA HIS A 92 -14.40 6.75 -0.74
C HIS A 92 -15.60 6.08 -1.44
N ASN A 93 -15.56 5.95 -2.76
CA ASN A 93 -16.66 5.37 -3.54
C ASN A 93 -16.61 3.84 -3.49
N GLU A 94 -17.55 3.24 -2.75
CA GLU A 94 -17.65 1.79 -2.60
C GLU A 94 -17.74 1.02 -3.93
N LYS A 95 -18.37 1.63 -4.97
CA LYS A 95 -18.54 1.00 -6.29
C LYS A 95 -17.22 0.80 -7.04
N VAL A 96 -16.18 1.58 -6.71
CA VAL A 96 -14.86 1.48 -7.35
C VAL A 96 -14.09 0.26 -6.84
N GLY A 97 -14.33 -0.15 -5.59
CA GLY A 97 -13.77 -1.37 -5.01
C GLY A 97 -12.26 -1.31 -4.71
N VAL A 98 -11.62 -0.11 -4.84
CA VAL A 98 -10.21 0.10 -4.51
C VAL A 98 -10.07 1.01 -3.29
N SER A 99 -9.00 0.83 -2.55
CA SER A 99 -8.64 1.64 -1.38
C SER A 99 -7.14 1.53 -1.09
N SER A 100 -6.59 2.47 -0.31
CA SER A 100 -5.27 2.36 0.29
C SER A 100 -5.33 2.65 1.79
N HIS A 101 -4.27 2.34 2.51
CA HIS A 101 -4.19 2.70 3.93
C HIS A 101 -3.94 4.20 4.09
N TYR A 102 -3.06 4.74 3.25
CA TYR A 102 -2.69 6.16 3.27
C TYR A 102 -2.69 6.77 1.88
N VAL A 103 -2.96 8.07 1.82
CA VAL A 103 -2.76 8.91 0.64
C VAL A 103 -1.94 10.14 1.09
N ILE A 104 -0.89 10.49 0.34
CA ILE A 104 -0.04 11.65 0.63
C ILE A 104 -0.14 12.66 -0.50
N GLY A 105 -0.60 13.87 -0.19
CA GLY A 105 -0.70 14.98 -1.12
C GLY A 105 0.66 15.54 -1.54
N ARG A 106 0.70 16.29 -2.63
CA ARG A 106 1.90 17.01 -3.11
C ARG A 106 2.43 18.03 -2.10
N ASP A 107 1.56 18.51 -1.22
CA ASP A 107 1.86 19.41 -0.11
C ASP A 107 2.38 18.69 1.16
N GLY A 108 2.50 17.37 1.10
CA GLY A 108 2.92 16.51 2.21
C GLY A 108 1.79 16.16 3.20
N LYS A 109 0.54 16.56 2.93
CA LYS A 109 -0.59 16.18 3.76
C LYS A 109 -0.83 14.68 3.72
N ILE A 110 -0.84 14.02 4.88
CA ILE A 110 -1.12 12.58 5.01
C ILE A 110 -2.60 12.39 5.38
N VAL A 111 -3.29 11.55 4.61
CA VAL A 111 -4.66 11.12 4.88
C VAL A 111 -4.64 9.63 5.10
N GLN A 112 -5.05 9.18 6.30
CA GLN A 112 -5.29 7.75 6.56
C GLN A 112 -6.74 7.41 6.18
N MET A 113 -6.93 6.39 5.36
CA MET A 113 -8.23 5.96 4.87
C MET A 113 -8.67 4.60 5.43
N VAL A 114 -7.73 3.70 5.68
CA VAL A 114 -7.97 2.36 6.24
C VAL A 114 -7.03 2.14 7.42
N ASN A 115 -7.52 1.51 8.47
CA ASN A 115 -6.69 1.11 9.61
C ASN A 115 -5.64 0.09 9.16
N ASP A 116 -4.42 0.20 9.66
CA ASP A 116 -3.25 -0.61 9.28
C ASP A 116 -3.45 -2.13 9.44
N LEU A 117 -4.33 -2.53 10.35
CA LEU A 117 -4.63 -3.94 10.63
C LEU A 117 -5.76 -4.50 9.76
N TYR A 118 -6.39 -3.68 8.92
CA TYR A 118 -7.39 -4.12 7.96
C TYR A 118 -6.79 -4.29 6.58
N ARG A 119 -7.45 -5.06 5.75
CA ARG A 119 -7.06 -5.33 4.38
C ARG A 119 -7.59 -4.23 3.45
N ALA A 120 -6.75 -3.29 3.04
CA ALA A 120 -7.08 -2.37 1.95
C ALA A 120 -6.93 -3.07 0.58
N HIS A 121 -7.55 -2.50 -0.46
CA HIS A 121 -7.58 -3.07 -1.81
C HIS A 121 -6.76 -2.22 -2.77
N HIS A 122 -5.42 -2.37 -2.76
CA HIS A 122 -4.48 -1.57 -3.55
C HIS A 122 -3.57 -2.39 -4.47
N ALA A 123 -3.23 -3.63 -4.08
CA ALA A 123 -2.22 -4.42 -4.81
C ALA A 123 -2.80 -5.15 -6.03
N GLY A 124 -4.05 -5.62 -5.95
CA GLY A 124 -4.64 -6.48 -6.98
C GLY A 124 -3.87 -7.78 -7.16
N LEU A 125 -3.89 -8.35 -8.38
CA LEU A 125 -3.18 -9.56 -8.71
C LEU A 125 -1.69 -9.29 -8.98
N GLY A 126 -0.81 -10.13 -8.48
CA GLY A 126 0.64 -10.04 -8.67
C GLY A 126 1.37 -11.10 -7.83
N ARG A 127 2.70 -10.96 -7.75
CA ARG A 127 3.55 -11.83 -6.93
C ARG A 127 4.82 -11.10 -6.53
N TRP A 128 5.19 -11.24 -5.27
CA TRP A 128 6.51 -10.85 -4.77
C TRP A 128 7.05 -11.98 -3.88
N GLY A 129 8.18 -12.52 -4.24
CA GLY A 129 8.66 -13.75 -3.61
C GLY A 129 7.64 -14.88 -3.77
N ASN A 130 7.11 -15.37 -2.67
CA ASN A 130 6.05 -16.39 -2.65
C ASN A 130 4.68 -15.82 -2.29
N ASP A 131 4.59 -14.52 -1.96
CA ASP A 131 3.34 -13.87 -1.60
C ASP A 131 2.58 -13.42 -2.86
N THR A 132 1.32 -13.84 -2.98
CA THR A 132 0.41 -13.52 -4.09
C THR A 132 -0.79 -12.68 -3.67
N ASP A 133 -0.88 -12.29 -2.38
CA ASP A 133 -1.92 -11.43 -1.85
C ASP A 133 -1.37 -10.33 -0.94
N LEU A 134 -0.64 -9.38 -1.53
CA LEU A 134 -0.09 -8.26 -0.78
C LEU A 134 -1.14 -7.30 -0.23
N ASN A 135 -2.41 -7.38 -0.64
CA ASN A 135 -3.48 -6.69 0.08
C ASN A 135 -3.60 -7.17 1.54
N SER A 136 -3.30 -8.44 1.80
CA SER A 136 -3.42 -9.06 3.13
C SER A 136 -2.16 -8.91 3.99
N SER A 137 -1.02 -8.58 3.40
CA SER A 137 0.28 -8.56 4.10
C SER A 137 1.00 -7.22 4.03
N SER A 138 0.45 -6.20 3.35
CA SER A 138 1.10 -4.89 3.19
C SER A 138 0.25 -3.71 3.63
N ILE A 139 0.95 -2.57 3.85
CA ILE A 139 0.39 -1.23 3.90
C ILE A 139 0.52 -0.60 2.51
N GLY A 140 -0.57 -0.23 1.86
CA GLY A 140 -0.57 0.54 0.61
C GLY A 140 -0.53 2.04 0.90
N ILE A 141 0.40 2.74 0.25
CA ILE A 141 0.56 4.20 0.33
C ILE A 141 0.48 4.78 -1.07
N GLU A 142 -0.48 5.64 -1.29
CA GLU A 142 -0.69 6.36 -2.55
C GLU A 142 -0.09 7.76 -2.47
N LEU A 143 0.75 8.11 -3.42
CA LEU A 143 1.32 9.44 -3.56
C LEU A 143 0.60 10.20 -4.66
N ASP A 144 0.08 11.38 -4.36
CA ASP A 144 -0.54 12.25 -5.37
C ASP A 144 0.50 12.68 -6.40
N ASN A 145 0.45 12.05 -7.57
CA ASN A 145 1.33 12.28 -8.72
C ASN A 145 0.67 11.70 -9.97
N ASN A 146 0.80 12.38 -11.11
CA ASN A 146 0.19 11.90 -12.37
C ASN A 146 0.95 10.72 -13.00
N GLY A 147 2.14 10.39 -12.50
CA GLY A 147 2.97 9.29 -13.01
C GLY A 147 3.64 9.55 -14.36
N ILE A 148 3.42 10.71 -14.99
CA ILE A 148 3.89 11.05 -16.34
C ILE A 148 4.95 12.16 -16.28
N SER A 149 4.61 13.33 -15.79
CA SER A 149 5.43 14.54 -15.84
C SER A 149 5.60 15.24 -14.51
N ASP A 150 4.72 14.99 -13.55
CA ASP A 150 4.79 15.65 -12.24
C ASP A 150 6.14 15.34 -11.56
N PRO A 151 6.77 16.34 -10.94
CA PRO A 151 7.91 16.10 -10.08
C PRO A 151 7.47 15.37 -8.79
N TRP A 152 8.44 14.86 -8.05
CA TRP A 152 8.26 14.38 -6.69
C TRP A 152 8.66 15.50 -5.71
N PRO A 153 7.70 16.27 -5.14
CA PRO A 153 8.03 17.38 -4.25
C PRO A 153 8.75 16.88 -2.99
N GLU A 154 9.77 17.59 -2.58
CA GLU A 154 10.55 17.23 -1.39
C GLU A 154 9.68 17.13 -0.13
N VAL A 155 8.70 18.03 0.03
CA VAL A 155 7.75 18.00 1.16
C VAL A 155 6.92 16.71 1.17
N GLN A 156 6.52 16.18 0.00
CA GLN A 156 5.81 14.92 -0.13
C GLN A 156 6.70 13.72 0.22
N ILE A 157 7.95 13.71 -0.27
CA ILE A 157 8.92 12.66 0.04
C ILE A 157 9.29 12.68 1.54
N ASN A 158 9.46 13.85 2.15
CA ASN A 158 9.74 13.98 3.58
C ASN A 158 8.56 13.46 4.42
N ALA A 159 7.31 13.75 4.04
CA ALA A 159 6.12 13.22 4.69
C ALA A 159 6.05 11.68 4.57
N LEU A 160 6.37 11.14 3.38
CA LEU A 160 6.46 9.70 3.17
C LEU A 160 7.53 9.08 4.09
N VAL A 161 8.74 9.62 4.13
CA VAL A 161 9.83 9.12 4.99
C VAL A 161 9.42 9.08 6.46
N GLN A 162 8.73 10.09 6.96
CA GLN A 162 8.21 10.11 8.34
C GLN A 162 7.19 8.99 8.58
N LEU A 163 6.26 8.79 7.65
CA LEU A 163 5.28 7.70 7.72
C LEU A 163 5.96 6.34 7.67
N LEU A 164 6.95 6.15 6.77
CA LEU A 164 7.69 4.90 6.65
C LEU A 164 8.48 4.57 7.92
N ALA A 165 9.07 5.58 8.57
CA ALA A 165 9.78 5.41 9.85
C ALA A 165 8.82 4.92 10.94
N TYR A 166 7.65 5.55 11.05
CA TYR A 166 6.60 5.11 11.97
C TYR A 166 6.17 3.66 11.71
N LEU A 167 5.86 3.31 10.46
CA LEU A 167 5.39 1.97 10.09
C LEU A 167 6.48 0.91 10.31
N LYS A 168 7.72 1.21 9.93
CA LYS A 168 8.87 0.31 10.14
C LYS A 168 9.08 0.02 11.61
N GLU A 169 9.07 1.05 12.45
CA GLU A 169 9.26 0.89 13.90
C GLU A 169 8.09 0.15 14.55
N THR A 170 6.84 0.55 14.23
CA THR A 170 5.63 -0.03 14.83
C THR A 170 5.46 -1.50 14.49
N TYR A 171 5.67 -1.86 13.21
CA TYR A 171 5.41 -3.21 12.72
C TYR A 171 6.68 -4.03 12.50
N LYS A 172 7.87 -3.47 12.77
CA LYS A 172 9.17 -4.14 12.55
C LYS A 172 9.30 -4.68 11.12
N ILE A 173 8.93 -3.84 10.15
CA ILE A 173 8.97 -4.21 8.73
C ILE A 173 10.44 -4.29 8.28
N PRO A 174 10.88 -5.43 7.71
CA PRO A 174 12.24 -5.58 7.20
C PRO A 174 12.57 -4.55 6.11
N GLN A 175 13.83 -4.12 6.03
CA GLN A 175 14.27 -3.15 5.02
C GLN A 175 13.95 -3.60 3.58
N ALA A 176 14.09 -4.88 3.27
CA ALA A 176 13.80 -5.45 1.96
C ALA A 176 12.32 -5.36 1.53
N ASN A 177 11.41 -5.06 2.48
CA ASN A 177 9.97 -5.19 2.26
C ASN A 177 9.27 -3.85 1.94
N PHE A 178 10.03 -2.84 1.52
CA PHE A 178 9.50 -1.58 0.98
C PHE A 178 9.64 -1.62 -0.55
N ILE A 179 8.53 -1.80 -1.25
CA ILE A 179 8.49 -2.08 -2.69
C ILE A 179 7.51 -1.17 -3.43
N GLY A 180 7.62 -1.11 -4.74
CA GLY A 180 6.65 -0.48 -5.62
C GLY A 180 5.58 -1.46 -6.12
N HIS A 181 4.47 -0.93 -6.60
CA HIS A 181 3.45 -1.76 -7.24
C HIS A 181 3.98 -2.42 -8.53
N MET A 182 4.87 -1.71 -9.29
CA MET A 182 5.53 -2.28 -10.46
C MET A 182 6.45 -3.46 -10.13
N ASP A 183 6.96 -3.58 -8.90
CA ASP A 183 7.76 -4.74 -8.49
C ASP A 183 6.88 -5.98 -8.33
N TYR A 184 5.71 -5.80 -7.70
CA TYR A 184 4.75 -6.86 -7.44
C TYR A 184 3.97 -7.30 -8.68
N ALA A 185 3.63 -6.37 -9.56
CA ALA A 185 2.74 -6.60 -10.70
C ALA A 185 3.30 -6.03 -12.03
N PRO A 186 4.54 -6.36 -12.43
CA PRO A 186 5.23 -5.70 -13.54
C PRO A 186 4.58 -5.92 -14.92
N THR A 187 3.67 -6.90 -15.04
CA THR A 187 2.92 -7.15 -16.30
C THR A 187 1.79 -6.17 -16.53
N ARG A 188 1.35 -5.42 -15.51
CA ARG A 188 0.16 -4.57 -15.59
C ARG A 188 0.29 -3.23 -14.88
N LYS A 189 1.39 -2.99 -14.17
CA LYS A 189 1.62 -1.82 -13.34
C LYS A 189 2.98 -1.21 -13.59
N ASN A 190 3.03 0.12 -13.51
CA ASN A 190 4.25 0.91 -13.64
C ASN A 190 4.41 1.94 -12.51
N ASP A 191 3.57 1.86 -11.49
CA ASP A 191 3.58 2.79 -10.36
C ASP A 191 4.45 2.29 -9.19
N PRO A 192 5.16 3.22 -8.50
CA PRO A 192 5.38 4.62 -8.85
C PRO A 192 6.49 4.79 -9.91
N SER A 193 6.20 5.55 -10.97
CA SER A 193 7.18 5.82 -12.04
C SER A 193 8.13 6.97 -11.68
N ARG A 194 9.38 6.89 -12.13
CA ARG A 194 10.42 7.93 -11.92
C ARG A 194 10.57 8.33 -10.45
N PHE A 195 10.31 7.38 -9.55
CA PHE A 195 10.28 7.62 -8.12
C PHE A 195 11.70 7.64 -7.53
N PRO A 196 12.03 8.50 -6.56
CA PRO A 196 13.37 8.64 -6.02
C PRO A 196 13.71 7.52 -5.00
N TRP A 197 13.75 6.27 -5.45
CA TRP A 197 13.99 5.08 -4.61
C TRP A 197 15.26 5.17 -3.78
N LYS A 198 16.34 5.75 -4.35
CA LYS A 198 17.61 5.92 -3.62
C LYS A 198 17.41 6.72 -2.33
N VAL A 199 16.59 7.77 -2.35
CA VAL A 199 16.32 8.59 -1.17
C VAL A 199 15.69 7.75 -0.04
N LEU A 200 14.81 6.82 -0.38
CA LEU A 200 14.20 5.92 0.59
C LEU A 200 15.21 4.89 1.10
N ALA A 201 15.99 4.29 0.22
CA ALA A 201 17.01 3.30 0.57
C ALA A 201 18.08 3.87 1.49
N ASP A 202 18.53 5.13 1.27
CA ASP A 202 19.48 5.85 2.12
C ASP A 202 18.92 6.07 3.55
N LYS A 203 17.59 5.98 3.72
CA LYS A 203 16.90 6.03 5.02
C LYS A 203 16.54 4.64 5.57
N GLY A 204 16.95 3.58 4.90
CA GLY A 204 16.71 2.19 5.32
C GLY A 204 15.32 1.65 4.92
N PHE A 205 14.71 2.18 3.86
CA PHE A 205 13.44 1.71 3.30
C PHE A 205 13.69 1.17 1.88
N GLY A 206 13.81 -0.13 1.73
CA GLY A 206 14.28 -0.78 0.53
C GLY A 206 15.81 -0.81 0.43
N TYR A 207 16.31 -1.44 -0.61
CA TYR A 207 17.72 -1.47 -0.93
C TYR A 207 18.03 -0.62 -2.17
N TRP A 208 19.28 -0.17 -2.27
CA TRP A 208 19.85 0.46 -3.45
C TRP A 208 21.20 -0.17 -3.75
N TYR A 209 21.67 -0.07 -4.97
CA TYR A 209 22.97 -0.61 -5.37
C TYR A 209 24.13 0.23 -4.83
N ASP A 210 25.29 -0.38 -4.76
CA ASP A 210 26.50 0.25 -4.23
C ASP A 210 27.07 1.25 -5.25
N ASP A 211 27.71 2.32 -4.77
CA ASP A 211 28.32 3.34 -5.64
C ASP A 211 29.44 2.74 -6.51
N VAL A 212 30.15 1.74 -6.01
CA VAL A 212 31.16 0.97 -6.76
C VAL A 212 30.55 -0.36 -7.18
N LEU A 213 30.31 -0.50 -8.48
CA LEU A 213 29.69 -1.69 -9.06
C LEU A 213 30.75 -2.72 -9.46
N GLU A 214 30.55 -3.96 -9.06
CA GLU A 214 31.37 -5.10 -9.46
C GLU A 214 30.79 -5.79 -10.70
N ASN A 215 31.66 -6.42 -11.49
CA ASN A 215 31.23 -7.32 -12.54
C ASN A 215 30.61 -8.58 -11.90
N PRO A 216 29.44 -9.05 -12.39
CA PRO A 216 28.93 -10.35 -11.97
C PRO A 216 29.92 -11.46 -12.34
N PRO A 217 30.00 -12.55 -11.54
CA PRO A 217 30.89 -13.68 -11.83
C PRO A 217 30.43 -14.40 -13.10
N MET A 218 31.37 -15.14 -13.70
CA MET A 218 31.03 -16.01 -14.83
C MET A 218 29.93 -17.00 -14.43
N GLY A 219 28.90 -17.14 -15.28
CA GLY A 219 27.75 -17.98 -15.01
C GLY A 219 26.64 -17.32 -14.15
N PHE A 220 26.75 -16.01 -13.86
CA PHE A 220 25.67 -15.28 -13.20
C PHE A 220 24.38 -15.32 -14.02
N ASP A 221 23.31 -15.83 -13.44
CA ASP A 221 21.98 -15.94 -14.08
C ASP A 221 21.05 -14.79 -13.60
N PRO A 222 20.74 -13.81 -14.46
CA PRO A 222 19.85 -12.71 -14.14
C PRO A 222 18.44 -13.17 -13.72
N LYS A 223 17.93 -14.28 -14.28
CA LYS A 223 16.60 -14.81 -13.94
C LYS A 223 16.58 -15.32 -12.50
N ILE A 224 17.63 -16.05 -12.10
CA ILE A 224 17.76 -16.53 -10.71
C ILE A 224 17.91 -15.33 -9.77
N ALA A 225 18.72 -14.33 -10.12
CA ALA A 225 18.90 -13.13 -9.32
C ALA A 225 17.59 -12.37 -9.12
N LEU A 226 16.83 -12.10 -10.17
CA LEU A 226 15.51 -11.46 -10.10
C LEU A 226 14.55 -12.27 -9.20
N ARG A 227 14.56 -13.60 -9.32
CA ARG A 227 13.72 -14.46 -8.49
C ARG A 227 14.08 -14.41 -7.00
N ILE A 228 15.34 -14.32 -6.67
CA ILE A 228 15.84 -14.21 -5.29
C ILE A 228 15.46 -12.85 -4.70
N ILE A 229 15.57 -11.76 -5.48
CA ILE A 229 15.12 -10.43 -5.08
C ILE A 229 13.61 -10.41 -4.76
N GLY A 230 12.82 -11.17 -5.52
CA GLY A 230 11.37 -11.27 -5.26
C GLY A 230 10.50 -11.22 -6.52
N TYR A 231 11.04 -10.85 -7.68
CA TYR A 231 10.26 -10.71 -8.91
C TYR A 231 9.63 -12.04 -9.38
N ASP A 232 8.42 -11.94 -9.96
CA ASP A 232 7.82 -13.08 -10.66
C ASP A 232 8.46 -13.27 -12.04
N VAL A 233 9.34 -14.24 -12.14
CA VAL A 233 10.09 -14.56 -13.37
C VAL A 233 9.34 -15.48 -14.33
N LYS A 234 8.04 -15.74 -14.12
CA LYS A 234 7.19 -16.40 -15.11
C LYS A 234 7.10 -15.58 -16.40
N ASN A 235 7.07 -14.26 -16.27
CA ASN A 235 7.27 -13.32 -17.37
C ASN A 235 8.58 -12.57 -17.11
N LEU A 236 9.68 -13.08 -17.66
CA LEU A 236 11.00 -12.53 -17.44
C LEU A 236 11.14 -11.10 -17.96
N ASP A 237 10.57 -10.82 -19.14
CA ASP A 237 10.61 -9.47 -19.73
C ASP A 237 9.95 -8.43 -18.83
N ALA A 238 8.80 -8.77 -18.26
CA ALA A 238 8.12 -7.88 -17.31
C ALA A 238 8.93 -7.72 -16.02
N ALA A 239 9.53 -8.79 -15.49
CA ALA A 239 10.38 -8.72 -14.31
C ALA A 239 11.61 -7.82 -14.53
N ILE A 240 12.25 -7.91 -15.69
CA ILE A 240 13.38 -7.04 -16.07
C ILE A 240 12.93 -5.57 -16.15
N LYS A 241 11.79 -5.30 -16.78
CA LYS A 241 11.24 -3.93 -16.87
C LYS A 241 10.91 -3.36 -15.49
N GLY A 242 10.28 -4.14 -14.61
CA GLY A 242 10.03 -3.74 -13.21
C GLY A 242 11.33 -3.42 -12.47
N PHE A 243 12.34 -4.29 -12.57
CA PHE A 243 13.66 -4.06 -12.00
C PHE A 243 14.31 -2.78 -12.54
N LYS A 244 14.29 -2.57 -13.86
CA LYS A 244 14.85 -1.35 -14.47
C LYS A 244 14.11 -0.11 -14.00
N GLN A 245 12.79 -0.17 -13.87
CA GLN A 245 11.98 0.95 -13.40
C GLN A 245 12.29 1.32 -11.94
N HIS A 246 12.60 0.34 -11.12
CA HIS A 246 12.97 0.56 -9.72
C HIS A 246 14.40 1.11 -9.60
N TYR A 247 15.37 0.40 -10.17
CA TYR A 247 16.80 0.60 -9.86
C TYR A 247 17.54 1.44 -10.88
N THR A 248 17.37 1.19 -12.19
CA THR A 248 18.17 1.88 -13.19
C THR A 248 17.50 3.14 -13.73
N GLN A 249 16.18 3.12 -13.80
CA GLN A 249 15.31 4.18 -14.34
C GLN A 249 15.69 4.61 -15.77
N MET A 250 16.42 3.76 -16.48
CA MET A 250 16.85 3.96 -17.86
C MET A 250 16.32 2.84 -18.74
N ASP A 251 15.88 3.21 -19.95
CA ASP A 251 15.34 2.26 -20.95
C ASP A 251 14.34 1.24 -20.35
N VAL A 252 13.41 1.75 -19.54
CA VAL A 252 12.45 0.94 -18.75
C VAL A 252 11.42 0.19 -19.62
N THR A 253 11.36 0.49 -20.92
CA THR A 253 10.48 -0.19 -21.88
C THR A 253 11.12 -1.43 -22.49
N SER A 254 12.45 -1.55 -22.43
CA SER A 254 13.23 -2.68 -22.97
C SER A 254 13.48 -3.74 -21.91
N ALA A 255 13.32 -5.00 -22.28
CA ALA A 255 13.72 -6.16 -21.47
C ALA A 255 15.20 -6.58 -21.67
N ASN A 256 15.97 -5.83 -22.47
CA ASN A 256 17.40 -6.11 -22.65
C ASN A 256 18.19 -5.57 -21.44
N LEU A 257 18.96 -6.42 -20.80
CA LEU A 257 19.88 -6.03 -19.74
C LEU A 257 21.23 -5.64 -20.37
N THR A 258 21.65 -4.39 -20.16
CA THR A 258 22.97 -3.92 -20.52
C THR A 258 24.01 -4.45 -19.51
N GLU A 259 25.30 -4.30 -19.81
CA GLU A 259 26.37 -4.62 -18.87
C GLU A 259 26.22 -3.83 -17.56
N HIS A 260 25.80 -2.58 -17.65
CA HIS A 260 25.55 -1.73 -16.47
C HIS A 260 24.36 -2.24 -15.65
N ASP A 261 23.26 -2.63 -16.31
CA ASP A 261 22.09 -3.23 -15.61
C ASP A 261 22.47 -4.52 -14.88
N LEU A 262 23.35 -5.35 -15.49
CA LEU A 262 23.81 -6.59 -14.87
C LEU A 262 24.66 -6.34 -13.61
N LYS A 263 25.52 -5.32 -13.62
CA LYS A 263 26.29 -4.91 -12.43
C LYS A 263 25.38 -4.41 -11.31
N ILE A 264 24.37 -3.60 -11.63
CA ILE A 264 23.35 -3.15 -10.67
C ILE A 264 22.57 -4.34 -10.12
N LEU A 265 22.09 -5.24 -11.00
CA LEU A 265 21.37 -6.43 -10.59
C LEU A 265 22.20 -7.31 -9.66
N TYR A 266 23.48 -7.49 -9.94
CA TYR A 266 24.39 -8.24 -9.09
C TYR A 266 24.59 -7.57 -7.73
N SER A 267 24.76 -6.25 -7.69
CA SER A 267 24.85 -5.49 -6.43
C SER A 267 23.59 -5.66 -5.57
N ILE A 268 22.40 -5.51 -6.16
CA ILE A 268 21.13 -5.70 -5.45
C ILE A 268 20.96 -7.15 -5.00
N PHE A 269 21.22 -8.11 -5.88
CA PHE A 269 21.12 -9.55 -5.56
C PHE A 269 21.92 -9.92 -4.30
N LYS A 270 23.15 -9.41 -4.15
CA LYS A 270 23.99 -9.65 -2.96
C LYS A 270 23.34 -9.19 -1.65
N LYS A 271 22.44 -8.19 -1.69
CA LYS A 271 21.74 -7.67 -0.50
C LYS A 271 20.55 -8.53 -0.09
N PHE A 272 20.14 -9.47 -0.93
CA PHE A 272 19.04 -10.41 -0.67
C PHE A 272 19.53 -11.84 -0.32
N LEU A 273 20.85 -12.07 -0.29
CA LEU A 273 21.45 -13.30 0.19
C LEU A 273 21.64 -13.25 1.72
#